data_c7a60dae5a0b385dbd4a89edc413f4f2
#
_entry.id   c7a60dae5a0b385dbd4a89edc413f4f2
#
_cell.length_a   1.000
_cell.length_b   1.000
_cell.length_c   1.000
_cell.angle_alpha   90.00
_cell.angle_beta   90.00
_cell.angle_gamma   90.00
#
_symmetry.space_group_name_H-M   'P 1'
#
loop_
_entity.id
_entity.type
_entity.pdbx_description
1 polymer ?
#
loop_
_entity_poly.entity_id
_entity_poly.type
_entity_poly.pdbx_seq_one_letter_code
_entity_poly.pdbx_strand_id
1 'polypeptide(L)' 'MDVGEIPKGKDKIIVALKEFKGKEYIDIRTYFESDKGDWIPTKKGITLAPDSLDDMIDILKTAKKKASDKEK' A
#
# COMPACT_ATOMS: atom_id res chain seq x y z
N MET A 1 7.30 6.56 8.66
CA MET A 1 7.26 7.70 7.70
C MET A 1 6.35 7.33 6.54
N ASP A 2 5.30 8.10 6.33
CA ASP A 2 4.42 7.87 5.18
C ASP A 2 5.12 8.32 3.90
N VAL A 3 5.10 7.46 2.92
CA VAL A 3 5.74 7.72 1.63
C VAL A 3 4.76 8.30 0.63
N GLY A 4 3.53 7.80 0.65
CA GLY A 4 2.50 8.30 -0.24
C GLY A 4 1.17 7.66 0.04
N GLU A 5 0.14 8.14 -0.66
CA GLU A 5 -1.20 7.61 -0.48
C GLU A 5 -1.97 7.63 -1.79
N ILE A 6 -2.95 6.74 -1.88
CA ILE A 6 -3.81 6.60 -3.05
C ILE A 6 -5.25 6.58 -2.56
N PRO A 7 -6.13 7.45 -3.08
CA PRO A 7 -7.54 7.42 -2.71
C PRO A 7 -8.20 6.11 -3.18
N LYS A 8 -9.11 5.62 -2.37
CA LYS A 8 -9.87 4.39 -2.68
C LYS A 8 -11.29 4.58 -2.17
N GLY A 9 -12.16 5.16 -2.98
CA GLY A 9 -13.50 5.51 -2.54
C GLY A 9 -13.45 6.48 -1.37
N LYS A 10 -14.09 6.12 -0.27
CA LYS A 10 -14.07 6.91 0.96
C LYS A 10 -12.81 6.68 1.78
N ASP A 11 -12.08 5.64 1.47
CA ASP A 11 -10.87 5.24 2.18
C ASP A 11 -9.65 5.66 1.40
N LYS A 12 -8.48 5.27 1.90
CA LYS A 12 -7.25 5.46 1.16
C LYS A 12 -6.23 4.38 1.50
N ILE A 13 -5.33 4.14 0.57
CA ILE A 13 -4.22 3.22 0.78
C ILE A 13 -3.00 4.08 1.09
N ILE A 14 -2.35 3.80 2.21
CA ILE A 14 -1.13 4.51 2.60
C ILE A 14 0.05 3.56 2.49
N VAL A 15 1.10 4.03 1.82
CA VAL A 15 2.37 3.31 1.74
C VAL A 15 3.34 3.99 2.71
N ALA A 16 3.86 3.25 3.65
CA ALA A 16 4.73 3.80 4.69
C ALA A 16 6.00 2.97 4.84
N LEU A 17 7.08 3.65 5.17
CA LEU A 17 8.32 3.02 5.55
C LEU A 17 8.36 2.95 7.06
N LYS A 18 8.48 1.75 7.61
CA LYS A 18 8.49 1.52 9.05
C LYS A 18 9.71 0.72 9.46
N GLU A 19 9.98 0.74 10.77
CA GLU A 19 11.10 0.02 11.34
C GLU A 19 10.61 -0.78 12.54
N PHE A 20 11.11 -2.01 12.66
CA PHE A 20 10.82 -2.86 13.80
C PHE A 20 12.07 -3.64 14.16
N LYS A 21 12.57 -3.45 15.38
CA LYS A 21 13.76 -4.13 15.89
C LYS A 21 14.98 -3.95 14.97
N GLY A 22 15.16 -2.73 14.47
CA GLY A 22 16.29 -2.41 13.61
C GLY A 22 16.16 -2.81 12.16
N LYS A 23 15.01 -3.38 11.78
CA LYS A 23 14.77 -3.79 10.39
C LYS A 23 13.70 -2.93 9.76
N GLU A 24 13.97 -2.43 8.58
CA GLU A 24 12.99 -1.66 7.84
C GLU A 24 12.03 -2.56 7.06
N TYR A 25 10.79 -2.11 6.93
CA TYR A 25 9.81 -2.79 6.10
C TYR A 25 8.85 -1.78 5.50
N ILE A 26 8.21 -2.17 4.40
CA ILE A 26 7.22 -1.35 3.73
C ILE A 26 5.83 -1.85 4.15
N ASP A 27 4.99 -0.92 4.61
CA ASP A 27 3.62 -1.24 4.98
C ASP A 27 2.68 -0.59 3.97
N ILE A 28 1.85 -1.42 3.35
CA ILE A 28 0.85 -0.97 2.37
C ILE A 28 -0.50 -1.35 2.96
N ARG A 29 -1.29 -0.34 3.33
CA ARG A 29 -2.48 -0.60 4.14
C ARG A 29 -3.61 0.34 3.80
N THR A 30 -4.84 -0.20 3.88
CA THR A 30 -6.04 0.62 3.73
C THR A 30 -6.34 1.31 5.06
N TYR A 31 -6.64 2.60 4.98
CA TYR A 31 -7.05 3.41 6.12
C TYR A 31 -8.46 3.92 5.87
N PHE A 32 -9.24 4.05 6.92
CA PHE A 32 -10.56 4.68 6.83
C PHE A 32 -10.59 5.93 7.71
N GLU A 33 -11.47 6.85 7.36
CA GLU A 33 -11.62 8.08 8.13
C GLU A 33 -12.70 7.89 9.19
N SER A 34 -12.35 8.19 10.45
CA SER A 34 -13.31 8.12 11.55
C SER A 34 -14.25 9.33 11.51
N ASP A 35 -15.32 9.29 12.32
CA ASP A 35 -16.26 10.40 12.42
C ASP A 35 -15.58 11.69 12.87
N LYS A 36 -14.45 11.59 13.55
CA LYS A 36 -13.69 12.75 14.02
C LYS A 36 -12.68 13.26 13.02
N GLY A 37 -12.59 12.61 11.85
CA GLY A 37 -11.64 13.01 10.81
C GLY A 37 -10.26 12.39 10.94
N ASP A 38 -10.09 11.44 11.84
CA ASP A 38 -8.81 10.73 11.99
C ASP A 38 -8.75 9.55 11.02
N TRP A 39 -7.58 9.35 10.44
CA TRP A 39 -7.34 8.21 9.56
C TRP A 39 -6.85 7.02 10.38
N ILE A 40 -7.61 5.94 10.35
CA ILE A 40 -7.37 4.76 11.18
C ILE A 40 -6.98 3.57 10.32
N PRO A 41 -5.87 2.88 10.64
CA PRO A 41 -5.46 1.70 9.87
C PRO A 41 -6.41 0.53 10.07
N THR A 42 -6.56 -0.25 9.00
CA THR A 42 -7.37 -1.46 9.04
C THR A 42 -6.47 -2.69 8.96
N LYS A 43 -7.07 -3.87 9.07
CA LYS A 43 -6.34 -5.12 8.88
C LYS A 43 -6.06 -5.42 7.40
N LYS A 44 -6.64 -4.64 6.50
CA LYS A 44 -6.43 -4.82 5.06
C LYS A 44 -5.11 -4.19 4.64
N GLY A 45 -4.09 -5.00 4.60
CA GLY A 45 -2.76 -4.52 4.24
C GLY A 45 -1.76 -5.64 4.20
N ILE A 46 -0.58 -5.30 3.71
CA ILE A 46 0.54 -6.24 3.64
C ILE A 46 1.81 -5.51 4.08
N THR A 47 2.78 -6.28 4.53
CA THR A 47 4.11 -5.76 4.81
C THR A 47 5.11 -6.49 3.95
N LEU A 48 6.11 -5.76 3.49
CA LEU A 48 7.15 -6.30 2.60
C LEU A 48 8.51 -5.87 3.08
N ALA A 49 9.46 -6.81 3.05
CA ALA A 49 10.86 -6.44 3.24
C ALA A 49 11.32 -5.67 1.99
N PRO A 50 12.29 -4.76 2.12
CA PRO A 50 12.81 -4.03 0.97
C PRO A 50 13.29 -4.95 -0.16
N ASP A 51 13.82 -6.12 0.19
CA ASP A 51 14.30 -7.09 -0.79
C ASP A 51 13.20 -7.62 -1.70
N SER A 52 11.97 -7.67 -1.20
CA SER A 52 10.83 -8.17 -1.97
C SER A 52 10.16 -7.07 -2.80
N LEU A 53 10.56 -5.82 -2.59
CA LEU A 53 9.86 -4.69 -3.20
C LEU A 53 10.06 -4.64 -4.72
N ASP A 54 11.25 -4.93 -5.20
CA ASP A 54 11.53 -4.93 -6.63
C ASP A 54 10.66 -5.96 -7.36
N ASP A 55 10.54 -7.15 -6.76
CA ASP A 55 9.68 -8.19 -7.33
C ASP A 55 8.21 -7.75 -7.35
N MET A 56 7.77 -7.11 -6.27
CA MET A 56 6.41 -6.62 -6.19
C MET A 56 6.15 -5.55 -7.24
N ILE A 57 7.08 -4.64 -7.44
CA ILE A 57 6.96 -3.60 -8.46
C ILE A 57 6.81 -4.22 -9.84
N ASP A 58 7.62 -5.20 -10.16
CA ASP A 58 7.57 -5.88 -11.45
C ASP A 58 6.25 -6.60 -11.66
N ILE A 59 5.78 -7.29 -10.63
CA ILE A 59 4.50 -8.00 -10.70
C ILE A 59 3.35 -7.00 -10.88
N LEU A 60 3.39 -5.88 -10.19
CA LEU A 60 2.36 -4.85 -10.31
C LEU A 60 2.33 -4.22 -11.71
N LYS A 61 3.49 -4.01 -12.29
CA LYS A 61 3.57 -3.50 -13.68
C LYS A 61 2.93 -4.47 -14.65
N THR A 62 3.17 -5.77 -14.46
CA THR A 62 2.57 -6.81 -15.28
C THR A 62 1.06 -6.85 -15.09
N ALA A 63 0.60 -6.75 -13.85
CA ALA A 63 -0.83 -6.73 -13.55
C ALA A 63 -1.52 -5.54 -14.19
N LYS A 64 -0.89 -4.38 -14.13
CA LYS A 64 -1.43 -3.17 -14.76
C LYS A 64 -1.60 -3.34 -16.26
N LYS A 65 -0.61 -3.93 -16.91
CA LYS A 65 -0.66 -4.18 -18.35
C LYS A 65 -1.79 -5.13 -18.69
N LYS A 66 -1.93 -6.23 -17.95
CA LYS A 66 -2.97 -7.21 -18.18
C LYS A 66 -4.37 -6.64 -17.93
N ALA A 67 -4.50 -5.80 -16.90
CA ALA A 67 -5.78 -5.15 -16.60
C ALA A 67 -6.19 -4.21 -17.75
N SER A 68 -5.23 -3.45 -18.28
CA SER A 68 -5.50 -2.56 -19.42
C SER A 68 -5.91 -3.34 -20.65
N ASP A 69 -5.27 -4.48 -20.89
CA ASP A 69 -5.60 -5.33 -22.04
C ASP A 69 -7.02 -5.88 -21.94
N LYS A 70 -7.48 -6.18 -20.72
CA LYS A 70 -8.83 -6.72 -20.51
C LYS A 70 -9.94 -5.68 -20.68
N GLU A 71 -9.61 -4.43 -20.52
CA GLU A 71 -10.58 -3.34 -20.61
C GLU A 71 -10.93 -3.00 -22.05
N LYS A 72 -10.24 -3.57 -22.97
CA LYS A 72 -10.50 -3.38 -24.40
C LYS A 72 -11.50 -4.43 -24.92
#